data_5aa6720c9157996d440a15439a2e3467
#
_entry.id   5aa6720c9157996d440a15439a2e3467
#
_cell.length_a   1.000
_cell.length_b   1.000
_cell.length_c   1.000
_cell.angle_alpha   90.00
_cell.angle_beta   90.00
_cell.angle_gamma   90.00
#
_symmetry.space_group_name_H-M   'P 1'
#
loop_
_entity.id
_entity.type
_entity.pdbx_description
1 polymer ?
#
loop_
_entity_poly.entity_id
_entity_poly.type
_entity_poly.pdbx_seq_one_letter_code
_entity_poly.pdbx_strand_id
1 'polypeptide(L)'
;MLRKTAAVIAVLVLAGIGYLTLAPVPIDPVAWHAPPAPGYVGAHATNTRLASLRHLAIGNEQGPESIALGPNGKLYAAVASGAVVRMNPDGSAFEKWADTGGRVLGIDFDARGRLIAADSMHGLLAIGPDGKHELLTDNVAGDAIRYANSVAVAKSGHIYLTDSSRRFGPKAWGGTFNASVHDILEHSATGRLVEYDPATRSTRTVMADLCFANGIALSMDETRLFVVETCEYRVWSVDPAANDLSAKSAVTGTPQARILLSNLPGYPDNLTRAGDGRIWLGLVKPRGAAVDKLSAQPFLRKVVMRLPKSLWPIPPNYGHVIAFNDAGTIVADLQDPSGQYPETTGAIETADRLYIQSLNAKSIAWLSKAETGLRLER
;
A
#
# COMPACT_ATOMS: atom_id res chain seq x y z
N MET A 1 -10.24 13.16 54.97
CA MET A 1 -9.39 13.01 53.81
C MET A 1 -9.97 12.01 52.80
N LEU A 2 -10.25 10.76 53.14
CA LEU A 2 -10.73 9.72 52.20
C LEU A 2 -11.94 10.14 51.34
N ARG A 3 -12.97 10.78 51.92
CA ARG A 3 -14.16 11.21 51.15
C ARG A 3 -13.86 12.29 50.10
N LYS A 4 -12.94 13.23 50.39
CA LYS A 4 -12.51 14.24 49.41
C LYS A 4 -11.69 13.61 48.26
N THR A 5 -10.81 12.66 48.58
CA THR A 5 -10.04 11.93 47.60
C THR A 5 -10.96 11.07 46.69
N ALA A 6 -11.94 10.36 47.27
CA ALA A 6 -12.91 9.59 46.49
C ALA A 6 -13.76 10.47 45.55
N ALA A 7 -14.18 11.66 46.00
CA ALA A 7 -14.92 12.60 45.17
C ALA A 7 -14.07 13.13 44.01
N VAL A 8 -12.80 13.45 44.23
CA VAL A 8 -11.88 13.86 43.15
C VAL A 8 -11.68 12.75 42.13
N ILE A 9 -11.45 11.51 42.58
CA ILE A 9 -11.31 10.36 41.67
C ILE A 9 -12.59 10.17 40.86
N ALA A 10 -13.77 10.25 41.46
CA ALA A 10 -15.04 10.13 40.74
C ALA A 10 -15.20 11.21 39.67
N VAL A 11 -14.85 12.46 39.98
CA VAL A 11 -14.88 13.55 38.97
C VAL A 11 -13.91 13.29 37.80
N LEU A 12 -12.68 12.84 38.08
CA LEU A 12 -11.70 12.53 37.05
C LEU A 12 -12.17 11.36 36.18
N VAL A 13 -12.76 10.33 36.74
CA VAL A 13 -13.32 9.19 36.00
C VAL A 13 -14.48 9.65 35.10
N LEU A 14 -15.40 10.47 35.63
CA LEU A 14 -16.52 11.01 34.87
C LEU A 14 -16.03 11.93 33.73
N ALA A 15 -15.03 12.77 34.00
CA ALA A 15 -14.42 13.61 32.98
C ALA A 15 -13.72 12.76 31.90
N GLY A 16 -13.03 11.70 32.28
CA GLY A 16 -12.42 10.74 31.35
C GLY A 16 -13.46 10.02 30.47
N ILE A 17 -14.55 9.55 31.07
CA ILE A 17 -15.67 8.96 30.32
C ILE A 17 -16.31 9.99 29.40
N GLY A 18 -16.55 11.21 29.86
CA GLY A 18 -17.07 12.30 29.03
C GLY A 18 -16.17 12.60 27.83
N TYR A 19 -14.84 12.67 28.04
CA TYR A 19 -13.87 12.84 26.95
C TYR A 19 -13.94 11.68 25.96
N LEU A 20 -13.87 10.43 26.42
CA LEU A 20 -13.86 9.25 25.55
C LEU A 20 -15.18 9.06 24.79
N THR A 21 -16.29 9.61 25.25
CA THR A 21 -17.60 9.46 24.61
C THR A 21 -17.99 10.66 23.74
N LEU A 22 -17.64 11.87 24.14
CA LEU A 22 -18.20 13.11 23.58
C LEU A 22 -17.19 13.98 22.83
N ALA A 23 -15.89 13.86 23.12
CA ALA A 23 -14.90 14.70 22.43
C ALA A 23 -14.98 14.52 20.90
N PRO A 24 -14.90 15.59 20.11
CA PRO A 24 -14.93 15.47 18.65
C PRO A 24 -13.73 14.68 18.13
N VAL A 25 -13.95 13.89 17.11
CA VAL A 25 -12.90 13.15 16.37
C VAL A 25 -13.03 13.45 14.88
N PRO A 26 -11.92 13.36 14.13
CA PRO A 26 -11.91 13.75 12.73
C PRO A 26 -12.48 12.68 11.79
N ILE A 27 -12.90 11.51 12.29
CA ILE A 27 -13.46 10.42 11.49
C ILE A 27 -14.96 10.26 11.73
N ASP A 28 -15.66 9.80 10.69
CA ASP A 28 -17.06 9.41 10.73
C ASP A 28 -17.22 7.95 10.28
N PRO A 29 -16.96 6.98 11.18
CA PRO A 29 -16.82 5.58 10.81
C PRO A 29 -18.10 4.98 10.23
N VAL A 30 -17.94 4.30 9.10
CA VAL A 30 -19.00 3.52 8.44
C VAL A 30 -18.96 2.08 8.94
N ALA A 31 -20.11 1.54 9.37
CA ALA A 31 -20.20 0.15 9.77
C ALA A 31 -19.93 -0.80 8.59
N TRP A 32 -19.16 -1.84 8.82
CA TRP A 32 -18.91 -2.90 7.87
C TRP A 32 -18.82 -4.25 8.60
N HIS A 33 -18.70 -5.34 7.87
CA HIS A 33 -18.57 -6.68 8.47
C HIS A 33 -17.27 -7.31 8.02
N ALA A 34 -16.25 -7.24 8.87
CA ALA A 34 -14.99 -7.92 8.61
C ALA A 34 -15.24 -9.42 8.50
N PRO A 35 -14.79 -10.08 7.41
CA PRO A 35 -14.88 -11.54 7.34
C PRO A 35 -13.99 -12.15 8.44
N PRO A 36 -14.32 -13.33 8.98
CA PRO A 36 -13.47 -14.01 9.96
C PRO A 36 -12.04 -14.13 9.44
N ALA A 37 -11.04 -13.71 10.26
CA ALA A 37 -9.66 -13.79 9.86
C ALA A 37 -9.28 -15.24 9.52
N PRO A 38 -8.65 -15.51 8.36
CA PRO A 38 -8.35 -16.88 7.91
C PRO A 38 -7.27 -17.55 8.77
N GLY A 39 -6.46 -16.72 9.46
CA GLY A 39 -5.25 -17.19 10.15
C GLY A 39 -4.13 -17.56 9.17
N TYR A 40 -3.06 -18.11 9.73
CA TYR A 40 -1.89 -18.55 8.97
C TYR A 40 -1.97 -20.05 8.70
N VAL A 41 -2.87 -20.46 7.80
CA VAL A 41 -3.16 -21.86 7.45
C VAL A 41 -3.22 -22.05 5.93
N GLY A 42 -3.18 -23.28 5.46
CA GLY A 42 -3.27 -23.61 4.03
C GLY A 42 -2.14 -22.97 3.22
N ALA A 43 -2.46 -22.21 2.18
CA ALA A 43 -1.48 -21.51 1.35
C ALA A 43 -0.68 -20.47 2.14
N HIS A 44 -1.24 -19.97 3.25
CA HIS A 44 -0.62 -19.02 4.15
C HIS A 44 -0.05 -19.65 5.43
N ALA A 45 0.20 -20.99 5.45
CA ALA A 45 0.79 -21.64 6.63
C ALA A 45 2.10 -20.99 7.02
N THR A 46 2.26 -20.74 8.34
CA THR A 46 3.43 -20.04 8.90
C THR A 46 4.74 -20.67 8.44
N ASN A 47 5.66 -19.82 8.01
CA ASN A 47 7.00 -20.23 7.61
C ASN A 47 8.04 -19.15 7.98
N THR A 48 9.31 -19.40 7.71
CA THR A 48 10.44 -18.51 8.04
C THR A 48 11.30 -18.19 6.81
N ARG A 49 10.72 -18.19 5.62
CA ARG A 49 11.47 -18.03 4.36
C ARG A 49 12.07 -16.62 4.19
N LEU A 50 11.57 -15.61 4.93
CA LEU A 50 12.14 -14.26 4.98
C LEU A 50 13.08 -14.05 6.19
N ALA A 51 13.36 -15.04 7.00
CA ALA A 51 14.23 -14.87 8.18
C ALA A 51 15.72 -14.68 7.84
N SER A 52 16.15 -15.05 6.63
CA SER A 52 17.57 -15.02 6.20
C SER A 52 17.83 -13.94 5.14
N LEU A 53 17.14 -12.82 5.22
CA LEU A 53 17.33 -11.70 4.28
C LEU A 53 18.75 -11.12 4.38
N ARG A 54 19.33 -10.81 3.22
CA ARG A 54 20.56 -10.01 3.10
C ARG A 54 20.14 -8.55 2.88
N HIS A 55 21.05 -7.61 3.18
CA HIS A 55 20.72 -6.20 3.20
C HIS A 55 21.68 -5.38 2.33
N LEU A 56 21.12 -4.46 1.54
CA LEU A 56 21.83 -3.41 0.84
C LEU A 56 21.64 -2.09 1.60
N ALA A 57 22.74 -1.41 1.88
CA ALA A 57 22.69 -0.12 2.56
C ALA A 57 22.05 0.96 1.67
N ILE A 58 21.23 1.80 2.27
CA ILE A 58 20.59 2.99 1.62
C ILE A 58 21.02 4.29 2.29
N GLY A 59 22.24 4.33 2.81
CA GLY A 59 22.77 5.50 3.52
C GLY A 59 21.98 5.79 4.80
N ASN A 60 21.59 7.05 4.99
CA ASN A 60 20.77 7.49 6.12
C ASN A 60 19.25 7.44 5.81
N GLU A 61 18.87 6.91 4.66
CA GLU A 61 17.47 6.80 4.25
C GLU A 61 16.79 5.61 4.93
N GLN A 62 15.46 5.61 4.91
CA GLN A 62 14.63 4.52 5.41
C GLN A 62 13.36 4.38 4.57
N GLY A 63 12.68 3.24 4.72
CA GLY A 63 11.39 2.99 4.06
C GLY A 63 11.52 2.90 2.55
N PRO A 64 12.28 1.92 1.99
CA PRO A 64 12.27 1.63 0.56
C PRO A 64 10.94 0.98 0.19
N GLU A 65 9.90 1.80 0.11
CA GLU A 65 8.50 1.37 0.01
C GLU A 65 8.15 0.81 -1.36
N SER A 66 8.72 1.38 -2.41
CA SER A 66 8.61 0.86 -3.77
C SER A 66 10.00 0.79 -4.39
N ILE A 67 10.27 -0.30 -5.08
CA ILE A 67 11.53 -0.54 -5.77
C ILE A 67 11.22 -0.90 -7.22
N ALA A 68 12.00 -0.37 -8.17
CA ALA A 68 11.91 -0.72 -9.57
C ALA A 68 13.30 -0.95 -10.17
N LEU A 69 13.40 -1.87 -11.13
CA LEU A 69 14.60 -2.04 -11.95
C LEU A 69 14.49 -1.11 -13.17
N GLY A 70 15.37 -0.14 -13.24
CA GLY A 70 15.39 0.81 -14.34
C GLY A 70 15.92 0.20 -15.64
N PRO A 71 15.65 0.84 -16.79
CA PRO A 71 16.13 0.38 -18.10
C PRO A 71 17.66 0.38 -18.22
N ASN A 72 18.36 1.09 -17.35
CA ASN A 72 19.83 1.10 -17.23
C ASN A 72 20.37 -0.01 -16.32
N GLY A 73 19.53 -0.95 -15.86
CA GLY A 73 19.92 -2.05 -14.99
C GLY A 73 20.17 -1.67 -13.53
N LYS A 74 19.93 -0.41 -13.13
CA LYS A 74 20.03 0.00 -11.73
C LYS A 74 18.72 -0.23 -10.98
N LEU A 75 18.81 -0.49 -9.67
CA LEU A 75 17.68 -0.44 -8.75
C LEU A 75 17.38 1.02 -8.39
N TYR A 76 16.11 1.36 -8.39
CA TYR A 76 15.56 2.62 -7.89
C TYR A 76 14.63 2.33 -6.72
N ALA A 77 14.74 3.09 -5.65
CA ALA A 77 13.86 2.93 -4.50
C ALA A 77 13.32 4.29 -4.02
N ALA A 78 12.01 4.38 -3.89
CA ALA A 78 11.34 5.49 -3.23
C ALA A 78 11.50 5.34 -1.72
N VAL A 79 11.98 6.39 -1.04
CA VAL A 79 12.30 6.36 0.39
C VAL A 79 11.51 7.40 1.20
N ALA A 80 11.49 7.25 2.51
CA ALA A 80 10.63 8.03 3.41
C ALA A 80 10.85 9.54 3.37
N SER A 81 12.05 10.00 3.02
CA SER A 81 12.38 11.42 2.92
C SER A 81 11.76 12.14 1.71
N GLY A 82 11.13 11.39 0.78
CA GLY A 82 10.66 11.92 -0.51
C GLY A 82 11.69 11.78 -1.63
N ALA A 83 12.89 11.30 -1.29
CA ALA A 83 13.91 11.02 -2.29
C ALA A 83 13.62 9.72 -3.05
N VAL A 84 14.20 9.64 -4.25
CA VAL A 84 14.42 8.39 -4.96
C VAL A 84 15.93 8.13 -4.95
N VAL A 85 16.33 7.03 -4.35
CA VAL A 85 17.72 6.56 -4.37
C VAL A 85 17.90 5.56 -5.50
N ARG A 86 19.11 5.45 -6.04
CA ARG A 86 19.45 4.41 -7.01
C ARG A 86 20.82 3.81 -6.74
N MET A 87 21.00 2.55 -7.17
CA MET A 87 22.23 1.80 -6.99
C MET A 87 22.32 0.65 -8.00
N ASN A 88 23.47 0.03 -8.11
CA ASN A 88 23.57 -1.24 -8.81
C ASN A 88 22.84 -2.34 -8.02
N PRO A 89 22.42 -3.46 -8.65
CA PRO A 89 21.75 -4.57 -7.96
C PRO A 89 22.56 -5.20 -6.81
N ASP A 90 23.87 -5.05 -6.80
CA ASP A 90 24.77 -5.50 -5.71
C ASP A 90 24.89 -4.48 -4.54
N GLY A 91 24.26 -3.32 -4.65
CA GLY A 91 24.32 -2.22 -3.68
C GLY A 91 25.43 -1.20 -3.93
N SER A 92 26.32 -1.44 -4.90
CA SER A 92 27.37 -0.50 -5.25
C SER A 92 26.81 0.72 -5.99
N ALA A 93 27.62 1.78 -6.11
CA ALA A 93 27.24 3.04 -6.77
C ALA A 93 25.93 3.65 -6.27
N PHE A 94 25.71 3.56 -4.94
CA PHE A 94 24.57 4.21 -4.28
C PHE A 94 24.61 5.72 -4.44
N GLU A 95 23.47 6.32 -4.78
CA GLU A 95 23.31 7.77 -4.83
C GLU A 95 21.85 8.17 -4.53
N LYS A 96 21.67 9.33 -3.92
CA LYS A 96 20.39 10.04 -3.89
C LYS A 96 20.20 10.71 -5.25
N TRP A 97 19.35 10.13 -6.10
CA TRP A 97 19.25 10.52 -7.50
C TRP A 97 18.25 11.64 -7.76
N ALA A 98 17.12 11.60 -7.08
CA ALA A 98 16.08 12.62 -7.21
C ALA A 98 15.45 12.91 -5.84
N ASP A 99 14.81 14.06 -5.72
CA ASP A 99 14.05 14.48 -4.55
C ASP A 99 12.84 15.27 -5.02
N THR A 100 11.64 14.80 -4.67
CA THR A 100 10.38 15.46 -5.05
C THR A 100 9.95 16.53 -4.05
N GLY A 101 10.56 16.56 -2.87
CA GLY A 101 10.11 17.35 -1.74
C GLY A 101 8.78 16.87 -1.12
N GLY A 102 8.26 15.73 -1.58
CA GLY A 102 7.02 15.11 -1.11
C GLY A 102 7.23 13.76 -0.45
N ARG A 103 6.42 12.78 -0.81
CA ARG A 103 6.55 11.37 -0.40
C ARG A 103 6.14 10.46 -1.55
N VAL A 104 7.10 9.99 -2.32
CA VAL A 104 6.90 8.99 -3.37
C VAL A 104 6.61 7.64 -2.71
N LEU A 105 5.52 6.99 -3.12
CA LEU A 105 5.10 5.67 -2.63
C LEU A 105 5.21 4.61 -3.72
N GLY A 106 4.72 4.86 -4.92
CA GLY A 106 4.80 3.95 -6.06
C GLY A 106 5.67 4.49 -7.18
N ILE A 107 6.45 3.62 -7.83
CA ILE A 107 7.29 3.97 -8.98
C ILE A 107 7.23 2.90 -10.06
N ASP A 108 7.26 3.34 -11.33
CA ASP A 108 7.39 2.50 -12.52
C ASP A 108 8.13 3.28 -13.60
N PHE A 109 8.52 2.65 -14.69
CA PHE A 109 9.22 3.30 -15.80
C PHE A 109 8.35 3.37 -17.06
N ASP A 110 8.36 4.52 -17.73
CA ASP A 110 7.76 4.64 -19.05
C ASP A 110 8.73 4.20 -20.17
N ALA A 111 8.19 4.06 -21.38
CA ALA A 111 8.97 3.65 -22.56
C ALA A 111 10.07 4.66 -22.95
N ARG A 112 10.03 5.90 -22.42
CA ARG A 112 11.07 6.92 -22.62
C ARG A 112 12.18 6.83 -21.57
N GLY A 113 12.08 5.89 -20.63
CA GLY A 113 13.01 5.72 -19.50
C GLY A 113 12.86 6.77 -18.40
N ARG A 114 11.75 7.52 -18.36
CA ARG A 114 11.41 8.38 -17.24
C ARG A 114 10.83 7.52 -16.11
N LEU A 115 11.18 7.83 -14.88
CA LEU A 115 10.53 7.22 -13.72
C LEU A 115 9.22 7.94 -13.46
N ILE A 116 8.12 7.21 -13.54
CA ILE A 116 6.78 7.68 -13.19
C ILE A 116 6.56 7.40 -11.71
N ALA A 117 6.14 8.42 -10.97
CA ALA A 117 6.06 8.39 -9.53
C ALA A 117 4.67 8.81 -9.02
N ALA A 118 4.08 8.00 -8.16
CA ALA A 118 2.94 8.37 -7.35
C ALA A 118 3.46 9.07 -6.08
N ASP A 119 3.37 10.38 -6.06
CA ASP A 119 3.77 11.19 -4.89
C ASP A 119 2.54 11.58 -4.08
N SER A 120 2.47 11.11 -2.84
CA SER A 120 1.30 11.28 -1.99
C SER A 120 1.03 12.73 -1.55
N MET A 121 1.99 13.63 -1.83
CA MET A 121 1.87 15.07 -1.54
C MET A 121 1.57 15.90 -2.79
N HIS A 122 1.98 15.41 -3.97
CA HIS A 122 1.98 16.18 -5.21
C HIS A 122 1.10 15.58 -6.33
N GLY A 123 0.79 14.27 -6.28
CA GLY A 123 0.04 13.58 -7.34
C GLY A 123 0.94 12.71 -8.21
N LEU A 124 0.68 12.67 -9.52
CA LEU A 124 1.44 11.89 -10.50
C LEU A 124 2.57 12.73 -11.08
N LEU A 125 3.80 12.27 -10.93
CA LEU A 125 5.01 12.93 -11.43
C LEU A 125 5.71 12.07 -12.48
N ALA A 126 6.47 12.73 -13.38
CA ALA A 126 7.48 12.07 -14.21
C ALA A 126 8.86 12.64 -13.84
N ILE A 127 9.83 11.78 -13.58
CA ILE A 127 11.20 12.15 -13.23
C ILE A 127 12.12 11.77 -14.39
N GLY A 128 12.78 12.76 -14.97
CA GLY A 128 13.69 12.59 -16.10
C GLY A 128 15.01 11.92 -15.68
N PRO A 129 15.83 11.48 -16.67
CA PRO A 129 17.13 10.87 -16.39
C PRO A 129 18.09 11.76 -15.59
N ASP A 130 17.89 13.09 -15.63
CA ASP A 130 18.63 14.10 -14.87
C ASP A 130 18.14 14.27 -13.41
N GLY A 131 17.14 13.49 -12.98
CA GLY A 131 16.56 13.55 -11.65
C GLY A 131 15.54 14.68 -11.43
N LYS A 132 15.28 15.50 -12.46
CA LYS A 132 14.26 16.54 -12.37
C LYS A 132 12.87 15.98 -12.60
N HIS A 133 11.91 16.44 -11.84
CA HIS A 133 10.52 16.02 -11.96
C HIS A 133 9.63 17.08 -12.58
N GLU A 134 8.58 16.63 -13.25
CA GLU A 134 7.46 17.42 -13.74
C GLU A 134 6.14 16.84 -13.22
N LEU A 135 5.18 17.70 -12.95
CA LEU A 135 3.81 17.28 -12.59
C LEU A 135 3.07 16.85 -13.86
N LEU A 136 2.59 15.61 -13.88
CA LEU A 136 1.70 15.11 -14.93
C LEU A 136 0.24 15.45 -14.63
N THR A 137 -0.21 15.16 -13.41
CA THR A 137 -1.54 15.52 -12.92
C THR A 137 -1.63 15.43 -11.40
N ASP A 138 -2.45 16.30 -10.80
CA ASP A 138 -2.82 16.31 -9.39
C ASP A 138 -4.34 16.24 -9.17
N ASN A 139 -5.11 16.01 -10.25
CA ASN A 139 -6.56 15.99 -10.17
C ASN A 139 -7.20 15.07 -11.23
N VAL A 140 -8.47 14.74 -11.02
CA VAL A 140 -9.34 14.03 -11.98
C VAL A 140 -10.58 14.88 -12.17
N ALA A 141 -10.73 15.51 -13.34
CA ALA A 141 -11.86 16.39 -13.68
C ALA A 141 -12.11 17.49 -12.61
N GLY A 142 -11.02 18.05 -12.04
CA GLY A 142 -11.08 19.08 -11.01
C GLY A 142 -11.17 18.58 -9.56
N ASP A 143 -11.38 17.29 -9.33
CA ASP A 143 -11.31 16.70 -8.00
C ASP A 143 -9.87 16.23 -7.69
N ALA A 144 -9.26 16.82 -6.67
CA ALA A 144 -7.86 16.61 -6.34
C ALA A 144 -7.51 15.15 -6.04
N ILE A 145 -6.37 14.69 -6.55
CA ILE A 145 -5.68 13.49 -6.10
C ILE A 145 -4.99 13.83 -4.78
N ARG A 146 -5.49 13.27 -3.69
CA ARG A 146 -5.04 13.65 -2.34
C ARG A 146 -4.05 12.67 -1.74
N TYR A 147 -4.04 11.43 -2.23
CA TYR A 147 -3.20 10.37 -1.71
C TYR A 147 -2.75 9.44 -2.85
N ALA A 148 -1.99 9.99 -3.81
CA ALA A 148 -1.35 9.16 -4.83
C ALA A 148 -0.48 8.10 -4.16
N ASN A 149 -0.72 6.83 -4.46
CA ASN A 149 -0.08 5.72 -3.74
C ASN A 149 0.74 4.84 -4.68
N SER A 150 0.12 4.15 -5.62
CA SER A 150 0.80 3.21 -6.50
C SER A 150 0.57 3.56 -7.97
N VAL A 151 1.50 3.15 -8.84
CA VAL A 151 1.46 3.46 -10.26
C VAL A 151 1.85 2.23 -11.08
N ALA A 152 1.21 2.06 -12.24
CA ALA A 152 1.58 1.09 -13.26
C ALA A 152 1.52 1.74 -14.64
N VAL A 153 2.55 1.52 -15.46
CA VAL A 153 2.65 2.04 -16.81
C VAL A 153 2.38 0.94 -17.81
N ALA A 154 1.36 1.12 -18.67
CA ALA A 154 1.02 0.19 -19.72
C ALA A 154 1.94 0.36 -20.95
N LYS A 155 2.10 -0.69 -21.76
CA LYS A 155 2.83 -0.64 -23.03
C LYS A 155 2.25 0.38 -24.02
N SER A 156 0.95 0.65 -23.93
CA SER A 156 0.26 1.72 -24.67
C SER A 156 0.72 3.13 -24.30
N GLY A 157 1.38 3.28 -23.14
CA GLY A 157 1.77 4.55 -22.54
C GLY A 157 0.76 5.11 -21.56
N HIS A 158 -0.44 4.55 -21.44
CA HIS A 158 -1.38 4.92 -20.39
C HIS A 158 -0.79 4.62 -19.00
N ILE A 159 -1.07 5.49 -18.05
CA ILE A 159 -0.57 5.38 -16.68
C ILE A 159 -1.77 5.20 -15.75
N TYR A 160 -1.74 4.15 -14.97
CA TYR A 160 -2.75 3.89 -13.96
C TYR A 160 -2.20 4.25 -12.59
N LEU A 161 -3.03 4.93 -11.78
CA LEU A 161 -2.66 5.47 -10.48
C LEU A 161 -3.75 5.13 -9.47
N THR A 162 -3.38 4.72 -8.28
CA THR A 162 -4.31 4.66 -7.15
C THR A 162 -4.25 5.96 -6.33
N ASP A 163 -5.42 6.53 -6.03
CA ASP A 163 -5.64 7.60 -5.06
C ASP A 163 -6.31 6.97 -3.84
N SER A 164 -5.53 6.68 -2.80
CA SER A 164 -5.97 5.85 -1.68
C SER A 164 -7.16 6.43 -0.93
N SER A 165 -7.21 7.76 -0.82
CA SER A 165 -8.27 8.46 -0.09
C SER A 165 -8.45 9.89 -0.60
N ARG A 166 -9.65 10.22 -1.04
CA ARG A 166 -10.04 11.61 -1.34
C ARG A 166 -10.34 12.42 -0.08
N ARG A 167 -10.44 11.76 1.09
CA ARG A 167 -10.72 12.40 2.37
C ARG A 167 -9.46 12.63 3.21
N PHE A 168 -8.61 11.63 3.34
CA PHE A 168 -7.45 11.66 4.23
C PHE A 168 -6.15 11.73 3.44
N GLY A 169 -5.83 12.92 2.90
CA GLY A 169 -4.56 13.15 2.19
C GLY A 169 -3.40 13.41 3.16
N PRO A 170 -2.22 12.78 2.97
CA PRO A 170 -1.06 12.92 3.85
C PRO A 170 -0.63 14.35 4.13
N LYS A 171 -0.74 15.23 3.15
CA LYS A 171 -0.41 16.66 3.26
C LYS A 171 -1.22 17.38 4.34
N ALA A 172 -2.50 17.03 4.47
CA ALA A 172 -3.40 17.64 5.45
C ALA A 172 -3.39 16.92 6.81
N TRP A 173 -2.98 15.63 6.82
CA TRP A 173 -3.13 14.74 7.98
C TRP A 173 -1.80 14.35 8.64
N GLY A 174 -0.71 15.08 8.35
CA GLY A 174 0.57 14.89 9.02
C GLY A 174 1.30 13.60 8.62
N GLY A 175 1.23 13.25 7.34
CA GLY A 175 1.96 12.13 6.74
C GLY A 175 1.10 10.90 6.44
N THR A 176 1.69 9.98 5.70
CA THR A 176 1.02 8.80 5.14
C THR A 176 0.45 7.88 6.21
N PHE A 177 1.21 7.60 7.29
CA PHE A 177 0.75 6.73 8.37
C PHE A 177 -0.51 7.28 9.08
N ASN A 178 -0.50 8.56 9.45
CA ASN A 178 -1.69 9.14 10.09
C ASN A 178 -2.91 9.12 9.17
N ALA A 179 -2.73 9.49 7.90
CA ALA A 179 -3.79 9.48 6.91
C ALA A 179 -4.37 8.08 6.71
N SER A 180 -3.52 7.03 6.59
CA SER A 180 -3.97 5.65 6.42
C SER A 180 -4.75 5.13 7.63
N VAL A 181 -4.28 5.42 8.86
CA VAL A 181 -4.99 5.00 10.07
C VAL A 181 -6.37 5.65 10.16
N HIS A 182 -6.50 6.93 9.77
CA HIS A 182 -7.81 7.59 9.75
C HIS A 182 -8.74 6.95 8.71
N ASP A 183 -8.25 6.68 7.50
CA ASP A 183 -9.05 6.07 6.43
C ASP A 183 -9.50 4.65 6.80
N ILE A 184 -8.59 3.81 7.31
CA ILE A 184 -8.88 2.44 7.75
C ILE A 184 -9.91 2.44 8.91
N LEU A 185 -9.76 3.33 9.88
CA LEU A 185 -10.71 3.43 11.00
C LEU A 185 -12.04 4.05 10.60
N GLU A 186 -12.09 4.92 9.61
CA GLU A 186 -13.34 5.45 9.08
C GLU A 186 -14.05 4.46 8.17
N HIS A 187 -13.31 3.81 7.28
CA HIS A 187 -13.84 2.83 6.31
C HIS A 187 -14.91 3.42 5.39
N SER A 188 -14.74 4.65 4.96
CA SER A 188 -15.72 5.36 4.11
C SER A 188 -15.60 5.05 2.62
N ALA A 189 -14.54 4.34 2.22
CA ALA A 189 -14.31 3.91 0.84
C ALA A 189 -14.31 5.09 -0.16
N THR A 190 -13.40 6.04 0.06
CA THR A 190 -13.26 7.22 -0.80
C THR A 190 -12.12 7.10 -1.82
N GLY A 191 -11.38 6.00 -1.82
CA GLY A 191 -10.31 5.73 -2.76
C GLY A 191 -10.80 5.44 -4.17
N ARG A 192 -9.91 5.58 -5.13
CA ARG A 192 -10.19 5.34 -6.56
C ARG A 192 -8.98 4.86 -7.34
N LEU A 193 -9.24 4.19 -8.44
CA LEU A 193 -8.30 3.88 -9.51
C LEU A 193 -8.49 4.90 -10.63
N VAL A 194 -7.40 5.54 -11.04
CA VAL A 194 -7.37 6.61 -12.04
C VAL A 194 -6.52 6.17 -13.22
N GLU A 195 -6.93 6.54 -14.43
CA GLU A 195 -6.09 6.49 -15.63
C GLU A 195 -5.66 7.90 -16.03
N TYR A 196 -4.42 8.05 -16.40
CA TYR A 196 -3.87 9.23 -17.06
C TYR A 196 -3.44 8.86 -18.48
N ASP A 197 -3.94 9.57 -19.47
CA ASP A 197 -3.53 9.46 -20.87
C ASP A 197 -2.50 10.56 -21.18
N PRO A 198 -1.22 10.21 -21.42
CA PRO A 198 -0.19 11.20 -21.70
C PRO A 198 -0.32 11.87 -23.08
N ALA A 199 -1.07 11.28 -24.01
CA ALA A 199 -1.28 11.87 -25.34
C ALA A 199 -2.25 13.06 -25.28
N THR A 200 -3.30 12.95 -24.50
CA THR A 200 -4.33 13.99 -24.32
C THR A 200 -4.14 14.80 -23.04
N ARG A 201 -3.28 14.33 -22.13
CA ARG A 201 -3.08 14.86 -20.76
C ARG A 201 -4.38 14.84 -19.96
N SER A 202 -5.27 13.92 -20.23
CA SER A 202 -6.54 13.78 -19.52
C SER A 202 -6.49 12.67 -18.48
N THR A 203 -7.35 12.80 -17.48
CA THR A 203 -7.55 11.83 -16.41
C THR A 203 -9.00 11.36 -16.40
N ARG A 204 -9.21 10.10 -16.04
CA ARG A 204 -10.54 9.57 -15.74
C ARG A 204 -10.52 8.60 -14.58
N THR A 205 -11.61 8.44 -13.89
CA THR A 205 -11.79 7.39 -12.89
C THR A 205 -12.11 6.08 -13.60
N VAL A 206 -11.32 5.04 -13.36
CA VAL A 206 -11.62 3.68 -13.83
C VAL A 206 -12.55 2.99 -12.84
N MET A 207 -12.22 3.03 -11.54
CA MET A 207 -13.01 2.45 -10.47
C MET A 207 -12.97 3.34 -9.23
N ALA A 208 -14.12 3.54 -8.60
CA ALA A 208 -14.31 4.36 -7.40
C ALA A 208 -14.81 3.52 -6.22
N ASP A 209 -15.02 4.18 -5.07
CA ASP A 209 -15.53 3.58 -3.84
C ASP A 209 -14.65 2.46 -3.27
N LEU A 210 -13.34 2.58 -3.43
CA LEU A 210 -12.35 1.67 -2.84
C LEU A 210 -11.96 2.14 -1.43
N CYS A 211 -11.90 1.22 -0.47
CA CYS A 211 -11.40 1.53 0.86
C CYS A 211 -9.88 1.36 0.88
N PHE A 212 -9.18 2.49 0.84
CA PHE A 212 -7.73 2.58 0.75
C PHE A 212 -7.19 1.83 -0.47
N ALA A 213 -7.46 2.38 -1.68
CA ALA A 213 -6.89 1.89 -2.93
C ALA A 213 -5.36 1.97 -2.86
N ASN A 214 -4.67 0.84 -3.03
CA ASN A 214 -3.23 0.72 -2.81
C ASN A 214 -2.53 0.16 -4.07
N GLY A 215 -1.80 -0.93 -3.95
CA GLY A 215 -1.02 -1.53 -5.02
C GLY A 215 -1.78 -1.74 -6.32
N ILE A 216 -1.11 -1.52 -7.44
CA ILE A 216 -1.64 -1.77 -8.77
C ILE A 216 -0.62 -2.50 -9.63
N ALA A 217 -1.08 -3.46 -10.44
CA ALA A 217 -0.29 -4.12 -11.47
C ALA A 217 -1.16 -4.48 -12.68
N LEU A 218 -0.55 -4.57 -13.85
CA LEU A 218 -1.19 -5.06 -15.07
C LEU A 218 -1.03 -6.58 -15.20
N SER A 219 -2.01 -7.28 -15.78
CA SER A 219 -1.82 -8.66 -16.25
C SER A 219 -0.77 -8.71 -17.36
N MET A 220 -0.27 -9.91 -17.68
CA MET A 220 0.79 -10.08 -18.67
C MET A 220 0.40 -9.58 -20.07
N ASP A 221 -0.87 -9.78 -20.44
CA ASP A 221 -1.48 -9.31 -21.68
C ASP A 221 -2.08 -7.91 -21.58
N GLU A 222 -2.01 -7.29 -20.41
CA GLU A 222 -2.55 -5.96 -20.08
C GLU A 222 -4.07 -5.82 -20.30
N THR A 223 -4.79 -6.94 -20.36
CA THR A 223 -6.26 -6.93 -20.46
C THR A 223 -6.93 -6.73 -19.11
N ARG A 224 -6.19 -6.83 -18.00
CA ARG A 224 -6.68 -6.66 -16.63
C ARG A 224 -5.74 -5.80 -15.80
N LEU A 225 -6.33 -5.03 -14.90
CA LEU A 225 -5.65 -4.35 -13.80
C LEU A 225 -5.94 -5.11 -12.51
N PHE A 226 -4.89 -5.42 -11.74
CA PHE A 226 -5.03 -5.91 -10.39
C PHE A 226 -4.89 -4.73 -9.43
N VAL A 227 -5.84 -4.55 -8.53
CA VAL A 227 -5.90 -3.40 -7.64
C VAL A 227 -6.15 -3.85 -6.21
N VAL A 228 -5.29 -3.42 -5.30
CA VAL A 228 -5.43 -3.71 -3.87
C VAL A 228 -6.47 -2.78 -3.25
N GLU A 229 -7.32 -3.37 -2.42
CA GLU A 229 -8.19 -2.66 -1.49
C GLU A 229 -7.84 -3.08 -0.07
N THR A 230 -7.03 -2.26 0.59
CA THR A 230 -6.33 -2.61 1.84
C THR A 230 -7.30 -2.89 3.00
N CYS A 231 -8.31 -2.03 3.21
CA CYS A 231 -9.24 -2.17 4.33
C CYS A 231 -10.11 -3.43 4.22
N GLU A 232 -10.36 -3.90 3.00
CA GLU A 232 -11.22 -5.04 2.71
C GLU A 232 -10.43 -6.35 2.57
N TYR A 233 -9.10 -6.31 2.77
CA TYR A 233 -8.22 -7.49 2.68
C TYR A 233 -8.36 -8.24 1.36
N ARG A 234 -8.43 -7.50 0.22
CA ARG A 234 -8.70 -8.09 -1.08
C ARG A 234 -7.93 -7.46 -2.23
N VAL A 235 -7.88 -8.18 -3.34
CA VAL A 235 -7.37 -7.71 -4.62
C VAL A 235 -8.48 -7.85 -5.66
N TRP A 236 -8.70 -6.80 -6.41
CA TRP A 236 -9.60 -6.76 -7.56
C TRP A 236 -8.89 -7.12 -8.85
N SER A 237 -9.63 -7.71 -9.79
CA SER A 237 -9.29 -7.79 -11.21
C SER A 237 -10.28 -6.90 -11.97
N VAL A 238 -9.79 -5.82 -12.58
CA VAL A 238 -10.59 -4.75 -13.21
C VAL A 238 -10.24 -4.66 -14.69
N ASP A 239 -11.25 -4.45 -15.53
CA ASP A 239 -11.06 -4.13 -16.95
C ASP A 239 -10.50 -2.69 -17.07
N PRO A 240 -9.36 -2.47 -17.74
CA PRO A 240 -8.84 -1.12 -17.96
C PRO A 240 -9.83 -0.18 -18.67
N ALA A 241 -10.73 -0.72 -19.47
CA ALA A 241 -11.77 0.04 -20.17
C ALA A 241 -12.97 0.42 -19.27
N ALA A 242 -13.02 -0.05 -18.01
CA ALA A 242 -14.09 0.36 -17.07
C ALA A 242 -14.05 1.89 -16.88
N ASN A 243 -15.22 2.49 -16.70
CA ASN A 243 -15.34 3.93 -16.51
C ASN A 243 -16.28 4.22 -15.34
N ASP A 244 -15.73 4.87 -14.32
CA ASP A 244 -16.42 5.25 -13.08
C ASP A 244 -17.18 4.09 -12.42
N LEU A 245 -16.58 2.88 -12.47
CA LEU A 245 -17.17 1.68 -11.91
C LEU A 245 -17.14 1.74 -10.37
N SER A 246 -18.29 1.61 -9.71
CA SER A 246 -18.34 1.57 -8.25
C SER A 246 -17.93 0.19 -7.70
N ALA A 247 -16.95 0.13 -6.81
CA ALA A 247 -16.56 -1.09 -6.11
C ALA A 247 -17.72 -1.70 -5.32
N LYS A 248 -18.58 -0.86 -4.75
CA LYS A 248 -19.76 -1.31 -3.98
C LYS A 248 -20.76 -2.08 -4.86
N SER A 249 -20.96 -1.65 -6.10
CA SER A 249 -21.84 -2.37 -7.03
C SER A 249 -21.16 -3.58 -7.69
N ALA A 250 -19.84 -3.60 -7.75
CA ALA A 250 -19.06 -4.67 -8.40
C ALA A 250 -18.72 -5.84 -7.46
N VAL A 251 -19.04 -5.76 -6.16
CA VAL A 251 -18.64 -6.78 -5.16
C VAL A 251 -19.15 -8.19 -5.47
N THR A 252 -20.28 -8.31 -6.12
CA THR A 252 -20.85 -9.61 -6.55
C THR A 252 -20.27 -10.12 -7.88
N GLY A 253 -19.35 -9.35 -8.47
CA GLY A 253 -18.77 -9.60 -9.78
C GLY A 253 -19.59 -8.95 -10.91
N THR A 254 -18.88 -8.38 -11.87
CA THR A 254 -19.42 -7.83 -13.12
C THR A 254 -18.49 -8.24 -14.27
N PRO A 255 -18.88 -8.08 -15.53
CA PRO A 255 -17.97 -8.31 -16.65
C PRO A 255 -16.69 -7.45 -16.56
N GLN A 256 -16.81 -6.25 -15.98
CA GLN A 256 -15.70 -5.29 -15.89
C GLN A 256 -14.83 -5.48 -14.64
N ALA A 257 -15.35 -6.04 -13.53
CA ALA A 257 -14.56 -6.25 -12.32
C ALA A 257 -15.04 -7.45 -11.51
N ARG A 258 -14.08 -8.13 -10.89
CA ARG A 258 -14.32 -9.20 -9.91
C ARG A 258 -13.30 -9.16 -8.80
N ILE A 259 -13.65 -9.64 -7.63
CA ILE A 259 -12.68 -9.91 -6.56
C ILE A 259 -11.83 -11.11 -7.00
N LEU A 260 -10.51 -10.92 -7.08
CA LEU A 260 -9.54 -11.96 -7.46
C LEU A 260 -9.03 -12.70 -6.24
N LEU A 261 -8.61 -11.98 -5.21
CA LEU A 261 -8.23 -12.52 -3.91
C LEU A 261 -9.10 -11.87 -2.85
N SER A 262 -9.50 -12.61 -1.86
CA SER A 262 -10.32 -12.14 -0.74
C SER A 262 -9.82 -12.68 0.59
N ASN A 263 -10.19 -12.00 1.65
CA ASN A 263 -9.95 -12.45 3.01
C ASN A 263 -8.47 -12.78 3.29
N LEU A 264 -7.55 -11.92 2.83
CA LEU A 264 -6.12 -12.09 3.04
C LEU A 264 -5.77 -12.03 4.54
N PRO A 265 -4.70 -12.70 5.00
CA PRO A 265 -4.34 -12.79 6.43
C PRO A 265 -3.69 -11.51 6.99
N GLY A 266 -3.45 -10.51 6.16
CA GLY A 266 -2.87 -9.21 6.52
C GLY A 266 -3.41 -8.10 5.65
N TYR A 267 -2.97 -6.86 5.91
CA TYR A 267 -3.31 -5.70 5.11
C TYR A 267 -2.51 -5.72 3.81
N PRO A 268 -3.15 -5.98 2.64
CA PRO A 268 -2.47 -5.97 1.36
C PRO A 268 -2.03 -4.56 0.98
N ASP A 269 -0.85 -4.47 0.36
CA ASP A 269 -0.18 -3.21 0.08
C ASP A 269 0.23 -3.12 -1.41
N ASN A 270 1.51 -3.10 -1.77
CA ASN A 270 1.95 -2.92 -3.14
C ASN A 270 1.88 -4.20 -3.97
N LEU A 271 1.58 -4.03 -5.25
CA LEU A 271 1.67 -5.08 -6.27
C LEU A 271 2.85 -4.83 -7.22
N THR A 272 3.53 -5.90 -7.60
CA THR A 272 4.60 -5.83 -8.60
C THR A 272 4.58 -7.07 -9.47
N ARG A 273 4.57 -6.88 -10.79
CA ARG A 273 4.57 -8.00 -11.74
C ARG A 273 6.00 -8.48 -12.01
N ALA A 274 6.23 -9.79 -11.88
CA ALA A 274 7.44 -10.46 -12.31
C ALA A 274 7.43 -10.76 -13.83
N GLY A 275 8.59 -11.03 -14.38
CA GLY A 275 8.74 -11.28 -15.82
C GLY A 275 8.03 -12.53 -16.34
N ASP A 276 7.73 -13.50 -15.49
CA ASP A 276 6.98 -14.72 -15.80
C ASP A 276 5.46 -14.60 -15.58
N GLY A 277 4.98 -13.39 -15.27
CA GLY A 277 3.56 -13.09 -15.10
C GLY A 277 3.02 -13.20 -13.69
N ARG A 278 3.77 -13.78 -12.73
CA ARG A 278 3.33 -13.77 -11.33
C ARG A 278 3.30 -12.34 -10.78
N ILE A 279 2.40 -12.11 -9.84
CA ILE A 279 2.23 -10.82 -9.16
C ILE A 279 2.66 -10.99 -7.71
N TRP A 280 3.64 -10.22 -7.28
CA TRP A 280 4.02 -10.10 -5.87
C TRP A 280 3.12 -9.11 -5.16
N LEU A 281 2.78 -9.44 -3.91
CA LEU A 281 1.97 -8.62 -3.02
C LEU A 281 2.57 -8.64 -1.63
N GLY A 282 2.80 -7.46 -1.05
CA GLY A 282 3.13 -7.34 0.36
C GLY A 282 1.90 -7.33 1.25
N LEU A 283 2.03 -7.91 2.43
CA LEU A 283 1.06 -7.79 3.51
C LEU A 283 1.74 -7.00 4.64
N VAL A 284 1.52 -5.68 4.64
CA VAL A 284 2.32 -4.74 5.46
C VAL A 284 2.21 -4.99 6.97
N LYS A 285 1.10 -5.51 7.43
CA LYS A 285 0.82 -5.92 8.81
C LYS A 285 -0.13 -7.12 8.83
N PRO A 286 -0.09 -7.96 9.87
CA PRO A 286 -1.19 -8.89 10.15
C PRO A 286 -2.52 -8.16 10.30
N ARG A 287 -3.63 -8.85 10.12
CA ARG A 287 -4.96 -8.27 10.36
C ARG A 287 -5.09 -7.74 11.79
N GLY A 288 -5.69 -6.58 11.93
CA GLY A 288 -5.95 -5.94 13.22
C GLY A 288 -7.17 -6.55 13.91
N ALA A 289 -6.97 -7.53 14.79
CA ALA A 289 -8.08 -8.19 15.49
C ALA A 289 -9.03 -7.22 16.20
N ALA A 290 -8.53 -6.09 16.72
CA ALA A 290 -9.37 -5.05 17.32
C ALA A 290 -10.19 -4.31 16.25
N VAL A 291 -9.59 -3.98 15.12
CA VAL A 291 -10.28 -3.31 14.00
C VAL A 291 -11.39 -4.20 13.47
N ASP A 292 -11.11 -5.49 13.26
CA ASP A 292 -12.10 -6.46 12.79
C ASP A 292 -13.27 -6.62 13.79
N LYS A 293 -12.98 -6.72 15.08
CA LYS A 293 -14.03 -6.80 16.14
C LYS A 293 -14.87 -5.55 16.24
N LEU A 294 -14.29 -4.39 15.92
CA LEU A 294 -14.97 -3.10 15.97
C LEU A 294 -15.58 -2.68 14.62
N SER A 295 -15.51 -3.53 13.59
CA SER A 295 -15.96 -3.22 12.24
C SER A 295 -17.44 -2.77 12.18
N ALA A 296 -18.32 -3.47 12.89
CA ALA A 296 -19.75 -3.13 12.98
C ALA A 296 -20.08 -2.08 14.05
N GLN A 297 -19.08 -1.46 14.70
CA GLN A 297 -19.26 -0.59 15.87
C GLN A 297 -18.63 0.80 15.67
N PRO A 298 -19.25 1.68 14.85
CA PRO A 298 -18.71 3.01 14.52
C PRO A 298 -18.38 3.85 15.77
N PHE A 299 -19.24 3.83 16.80
CA PHE A 299 -19.01 4.57 18.02
C PHE A 299 -17.70 4.15 18.73
N LEU A 300 -17.44 2.85 18.85
CA LEU A 300 -16.24 2.37 19.52
C LEU A 300 -14.97 2.70 18.72
N ARG A 301 -15.04 2.77 17.40
CA ARG A 301 -13.91 3.27 16.58
C ARG A 301 -13.64 4.75 16.84
N LYS A 302 -14.67 5.58 17.10
CA LYS A 302 -14.49 6.95 17.58
C LYS A 302 -13.83 6.99 18.97
N VAL A 303 -14.15 6.04 19.86
CA VAL A 303 -13.47 5.92 21.16
C VAL A 303 -11.99 5.59 20.97
N VAL A 304 -11.65 4.65 20.08
CA VAL A 304 -10.24 4.31 19.77
C VAL A 304 -9.47 5.55 19.30
N MET A 305 -10.07 6.40 18.46
CA MET A 305 -9.42 7.63 18.00
C MET A 305 -9.14 8.65 19.11
N ARG A 306 -9.88 8.60 20.22
CA ARG A 306 -9.66 9.48 21.39
C ARG A 306 -8.56 8.97 22.32
N LEU A 307 -8.11 7.74 22.13
CA LEU A 307 -7.00 7.21 22.91
C LEU A 307 -5.68 7.87 22.48
N PRO A 308 -4.72 8.02 23.40
CA PRO A 308 -3.35 8.35 23.02
C PRO A 308 -2.84 7.39 21.92
N LYS A 309 -2.07 7.91 20.96
CA LYS A 309 -1.56 7.09 19.80
C LYS A 309 -0.80 5.83 20.24
N SER A 310 -0.12 5.89 21.40
CA SER A 310 0.57 4.72 21.98
C SER A 310 -0.36 3.58 22.41
N LEU A 311 -1.66 3.84 22.52
CA LEU A 311 -2.69 2.85 22.86
C LEU A 311 -3.53 2.43 21.64
N TRP A 312 -3.20 2.93 20.46
CA TRP A 312 -3.87 2.48 19.24
C TRP A 312 -3.54 1.00 18.98
N PRO A 313 -4.53 0.19 18.60
CA PRO A 313 -4.35 -1.25 18.42
C PRO A 313 -3.64 -1.57 17.10
N ILE A 314 -2.42 -1.07 16.93
CA ILE A 314 -1.60 -1.34 15.74
C ILE A 314 -1.04 -2.76 15.85
N PRO A 315 -1.23 -3.62 14.84
CA PRO A 315 -0.66 -4.97 14.83
C PRO A 315 0.87 -4.96 14.90
N PRO A 316 1.49 -5.99 15.48
CA PRO A 316 2.95 -6.10 15.53
C PRO A 316 3.56 -6.19 14.13
N ASN A 317 4.87 -6.03 14.03
CA ASN A 317 5.59 -6.31 12.79
C ASN A 317 5.55 -7.79 12.46
N TYR A 318 5.49 -8.09 11.17
CA TYR A 318 5.49 -9.43 10.62
C TYR A 318 5.94 -9.33 9.16
N GLY A 319 7.01 -10.00 8.79
CA GLY A 319 7.45 -10.04 7.40
C GLY A 319 6.54 -10.96 6.59
N HIS A 320 5.87 -10.46 5.55
CA HIS A 320 4.99 -11.29 4.74
C HIS A 320 4.85 -10.76 3.31
N VAL A 321 5.29 -11.53 2.34
CA VAL A 321 5.02 -11.30 0.93
C VAL A 321 4.48 -12.57 0.30
N ILE A 322 3.50 -12.42 -0.58
CA ILE A 322 2.91 -13.53 -1.34
C ILE A 322 3.07 -13.28 -2.84
N ALA A 323 3.01 -14.34 -3.62
CA ALA A 323 2.84 -14.20 -5.07
C ALA A 323 1.63 -15.00 -5.54
N PHE A 324 0.93 -14.47 -6.55
CA PHE A 324 -0.22 -15.12 -7.18
C PHE A 324 -0.14 -14.97 -8.71
N ASN A 325 -0.90 -15.79 -9.41
CA ASN A 325 -1.03 -15.71 -10.88
C ASN A 325 -2.33 -14.97 -11.28
N ASP A 326 -2.52 -14.73 -12.57
CA ASP A 326 -3.69 -14.02 -13.12
C ASP A 326 -5.05 -14.68 -12.79
N ALA A 327 -5.05 -15.97 -12.40
CA ALA A 327 -6.23 -16.66 -11.93
C ALA A 327 -6.51 -16.44 -10.43
N GLY A 328 -5.60 -15.80 -9.68
CA GLY A 328 -5.69 -15.62 -8.23
C GLY A 328 -5.19 -16.81 -7.42
N THR A 329 -4.48 -17.75 -8.04
CA THR A 329 -3.86 -18.86 -7.30
C THR A 329 -2.60 -18.38 -6.61
N ILE A 330 -2.47 -18.59 -5.29
CA ILE A 330 -1.26 -18.32 -4.53
C ILE A 330 -0.18 -19.31 -4.96
N VAL A 331 0.94 -18.81 -5.50
CA VAL A 331 2.06 -19.62 -5.99
C VAL A 331 3.29 -19.51 -5.11
N ALA A 332 3.34 -18.49 -4.23
CA ALA A 332 4.36 -18.35 -3.20
C ALA A 332 3.79 -17.66 -1.96
N ASP A 333 4.36 -18.03 -0.81
CA ASP A 333 4.10 -17.37 0.47
C ASP A 333 5.39 -17.41 1.28
N LEU A 334 5.97 -16.23 1.54
CA LEU A 334 7.22 -16.06 2.25
C LEU A 334 6.98 -15.20 3.49
N GLN A 335 7.38 -15.72 4.65
CA GLN A 335 7.09 -15.09 5.94
C GLN A 335 8.33 -15.01 6.82
N ASP A 336 8.31 -14.03 7.73
CA ASP A 336 9.16 -13.94 8.92
C ASP A 336 8.29 -13.50 10.12
N PRO A 337 7.84 -14.44 10.97
CA PRO A 337 7.04 -14.12 12.15
C PRO A 337 7.77 -13.21 13.16
N SER A 338 9.10 -13.13 13.13
CA SER A 338 9.86 -12.23 14.00
C SER A 338 9.69 -10.76 13.64
N GLY A 339 9.33 -10.46 12.37
CA GLY A 339 9.18 -9.10 11.86
C GLY A 339 10.45 -8.26 11.93
N GLN A 340 11.65 -8.89 11.89
CA GLN A 340 12.93 -8.19 11.91
C GLN A 340 13.07 -7.24 10.73
N TYR A 341 12.60 -7.64 9.54
CA TYR A 341 12.41 -6.74 8.41
C TYR A 341 10.96 -6.27 8.42
N PRO A 342 10.68 -5.04 8.92
CA PRO A 342 9.33 -4.65 9.28
C PRO A 342 8.51 -4.20 8.08
N GLU A 343 7.20 -4.34 8.19
CA GLU A 343 6.22 -3.68 7.33
C GLU A 343 6.52 -3.87 5.84
N THR A 344 6.56 -5.14 5.42
CA THR A 344 6.82 -5.54 4.03
C THR A 344 5.70 -5.07 3.11
N THR A 345 5.99 -4.12 2.21
CA THR A 345 4.99 -3.54 1.32
C THR A 345 4.86 -4.30 0.00
N GLY A 346 5.89 -5.01 -0.43
CA GLY A 346 5.90 -5.76 -1.68
C GLY A 346 7.24 -6.43 -1.94
N ALA A 347 7.42 -6.92 -3.15
CA ALA A 347 8.69 -7.47 -3.61
C ALA A 347 8.87 -7.31 -5.12
N ILE A 348 10.10 -7.15 -5.59
CA ILE A 348 10.41 -7.18 -7.02
C ILE A 348 11.41 -8.29 -7.33
N GLU A 349 11.24 -8.91 -8.49
CA GLU A 349 12.19 -9.90 -9.00
C GLU A 349 13.13 -9.32 -10.04
N THR A 350 14.40 -9.71 -9.94
CA THR A 350 15.37 -9.63 -11.04
C THR A 350 15.68 -11.04 -11.55
N ALA A 351 16.68 -11.18 -12.41
CA ALA A 351 17.07 -12.49 -12.92
C ALA A 351 17.43 -13.50 -11.81
N ASP A 352 18.11 -13.04 -10.76
CA ASP A 352 18.70 -13.87 -9.70
C ASP A 352 18.21 -13.59 -8.28
N ARG A 353 17.51 -12.46 -8.06
CA ARG A 353 17.16 -11.97 -6.73
C ARG A 353 15.69 -11.60 -6.61
N LEU A 354 15.18 -11.70 -5.39
CA LEU A 354 13.95 -11.10 -4.93
C LEU A 354 14.30 -10.01 -3.91
N TYR A 355 13.97 -8.75 -4.20
CA TYR A 355 14.14 -7.62 -3.29
C TYR A 355 12.81 -7.36 -2.58
N ILE A 356 12.88 -7.15 -1.26
CA ILE A 356 11.70 -6.93 -0.41
C ILE A 356 11.58 -5.42 -0.13
N GLN A 357 10.41 -4.89 -0.34
CA GLN A 357 10.02 -3.51 -0.08
C GLN A 357 9.54 -3.37 1.37
N SER A 358 9.68 -2.18 1.95
CA SER A 358 9.26 -1.91 3.33
C SER A 358 8.98 -0.44 3.58
N LEU A 359 7.98 -0.14 4.43
CA LEU A 359 7.68 1.23 4.89
C LEU A 359 8.76 1.83 5.79
N ASN A 360 9.42 1.03 6.63
CA ASN A 360 10.26 1.54 7.72
C ASN A 360 11.65 0.92 7.84
N ALA A 361 12.02 -0.04 6.97
CA ALA A 361 13.35 -0.63 7.01
C ALA A 361 14.43 0.40 6.65
N LYS A 362 15.64 0.21 7.22
CA LYS A 362 16.81 1.06 6.98
C LYS A 362 17.75 0.51 5.90
N SER A 363 17.26 -0.43 5.12
CA SER A 363 18.01 -1.11 4.05
C SER A 363 17.04 -1.69 3.04
N ILE A 364 17.50 -1.97 1.82
CA ILE A 364 16.79 -2.85 0.90
C ILE A 364 17.17 -4.28 1.26
N ALA A 365 16.20 -5.13 1.61
CA ALA A 365 16.44 -6.53 1.86
C ALA A 365 16.30 -7.35 0.57
N TRP A 366 17.01 -8.50 0.51
CA TRP A 366 16.92 -9.40 -0.62
C TRP A 366 17.30 -10.83 -0.26
N LEU A 367 16.83 -11.76 -1.08
CA LEU A 367 17.25 -13.15 -1.09
C LEU A 367 17.46 -13.63 -2.54
N SER A 368 18.23 -14.69 -2.74
CA SER A 368 18.36 -15.27 -4.08
C SER A 368 17.05 -15.98 -4.47
N LYS A 369 16.73 -15.99 -5.76
CA LYS A 369 15.52 -16.71 -6.24
C LYS A 369 15.57 -18.19 -5.91
N ALA A 370 16.75 -18.81 -5.84
CA ALA A 370 16.91 -20.19 -5.42
C ALA A 370 16.45 -20.45 -3.97
N GLU A 371 16.59 -19.44 -3.09
CA GLU A 371 16.18 -19.53 -1.67
C GLU A 371 14.68 -19.31 -1.48
N THR A 372 13.98 -18.75 -2.47
CA THR A 372 12.54 -18.55 -2.38
C THR A 372 11.74 -19.85 -2.40
N GLY A 373 12.34 -20.93 -2.85
CA GLY A 373 11.65 -22.22 -3.08
C GLY A 373 10.65 -22.18 -4.25
N LEU A 374 10.69 -21.12 -5.06
CA LEU A 374 9.88 -21.02 -6.26
C LEU A 374 10.44 -21.95 -7.33
N ARG A 375 9.60 -22.78 -7.92
CA ARG A 375 9.95 -23.47 -9.16
C ARG A 375 10.00 -22.42 -10.27
N LEU A 376 11.15 -22.30 -10.90
CA LEU A 376 11.26 -21.59 -12.17
C LEU A 376 10.54 -22.47 -13.19
N GLU A 377 9.31 -22.15 -13.54
CA GLU A 377 8.70 -22.72 -14.73
C GLU A 377 9.53 -22.22 -15.93
N ARG A 378 10.10 -23.17 -16.67
CA ARG A 378 10.94 -22.90 -17.85
C ARG A 378 10.07 -22.61 -19.06
#